data_22f5eee15089decfdea3e1873378fd39
#
_entry.id   22f5eee15089decfdea3e1873378fd39
#
_cell.length_a   1.000
_cell.length_b   1.000
_cell.length_c   1.000
_cell.angle_alpha   90.00
_cell.angle_beta   90.00
_cell.angle_gamma   90.00
#
_symmetry.space_group_name_H-M   'P 1'
#
loop_
_entity.id
_entity.type
_entity.pdbx_description
1 polymer ?
#
loop_
_entity_poly.entity_id
_entity_poly.type
_entity_poly.pdbx_seq_one_letter_code
_entity_poly.pdbx_strand_id
1 'polypeptide(L)'
;MEWEKASSAYTKDHGPSTADERVSFLFQPDTLLSVQYFDNFRRKALLEPEKQLLLAVLEDGINTFRDNVMAQGEKNKRLFREAEEWITEIDGDWIFSFETVCETLGINAEYVRRGLLRWKEKKLEEHSRVKFWERKKLAG
;
A
#
# COMPACT_ATOMS: atom_id res chain seq x y z
N MET A 1 -2.16 -25.43 -32.26
CA MET A 1 -1.16 -24.37 -32.46
C MET A 1 -1.74 -22.97 -32.51
N GLU A 2 -2.98 -22.79 -32.90
CA GLU A 2 -3.66 -21.50 -32.87
C GLU A 2 -4.01 -21.00 -31.46
N TRP A 3 -4.11 -21.88 -30.51
CA TRP A 3 -4.42 -21.55 -29.12
C TRP A 3 -3.27 -20.79 -28.39
N GLU A 4 -2.04 -20.93 -28.81
CA GLU A 4 -0.91 -20.17 -28.27
C GLU A 4 -0.98 -18.67 -28.62
N LYS A 5 -1.51 -18.34 -29.77
CA LYS A 5 -1.72 -16.95 -30.20
C LYS A 5 -2.85 -16.28 -29.44
N ALA A 6 -3.87 -17.03 -29.03
CA ALA A 6 -4.98 -16.52 -28.23
C ALA A 6 -4.57 -16.20 -26.78
N SER A 7 -3.66 -16.98 -26.19
CA SER A 7 -3.18 -16.72 -24.84
C SER A 7 -2.26 -15.47 -24.76
N SER A 8 -1.54 -15.17 -25.83
CA SER A 8 -0.70 -13.98 -25.92
C SER A 8 -1.51 -12.68 -26.11
N ALA A 9 -2.67 -12.76 -26.75
CA ALA A 9 -3.57 -11.62 -26.92
C ALA A 9 -4.34 -11.30 -25.64
N TYR A 10 -4.55 -12.27 -24.78
CA TYR A 10 -5.30 -12.15 -23.54
C TYR A 10 -4.56 -11.30 -22.48
N THR A 11 -3.24 -11.27 -22.52
CA THR A 11 -2.42 -10.53 -21.55
C THR A 11 -2.33 -9.03 -21.84
N LYS A 12 -2.85 -8.55 -22.97
CA LYS A 12 -2.71 -7.15 -23.39
C LYS A 12 -3.87 -6.22 -23.03
N ASP A 13 -5.02 -6.76 -22.64
CA ASP A 13 -6.25 -5.97 -22.58
C ASP A 13 -6.83 -5.76 -21.17
N HIS A 14 -6.04 -6.05 -20.14
CA HIS A 14 -6.50 -5.77 -18.78
C HIS A 14 -6.00 -4.41 -18.31
N GLY A 15 -6.84 -3.43 -18.50
CA GLY A 15 -6.69 -2.17 -17.80
C GLY A 15 -6.70 -2.37 -16.27
N PRO A 16 -6.10 -1.48 -15.48
CA PRO A 16 -5.87 -1.64 -14.04
C PRO A 16 -7.16 -1.51 -13.23
N SER A 17 -8.13 -2.36 -13.47
CA SER A 17 -9.42 -2.27 -12.78
C SER A 17 -9.79 -3.48 -11.95
N THR A 18 -9.01 -4.54 -12.00
CA THR A 18 -9.26 -5.71 -11.17
C THR A 18 -8.69 -5.53 -9.75
N ALA A 19 -9.36 -6.11 -8.76
CA ALA A 19 -8.86 -6.12 -7.37
C ALA A 19 -7.43 -6.65 -7.29
N ASP A 20 -7.08 -7.56 -8.18
CA ASP A 20 -5.78 -8.18 -8.32
C ASP A 20 -4.66 -7.18 -8.68
N GLU A 21 -4.92 -6.32 -9.64
CA GLU A 21 -3.96 -5.28 -10.05
C GLU A 21 -3.83 -4.17 -9.01
N ARG A 22 -4.93 -3.83 -8.35
CA ARG A 22 -4.94 -2.86 -7.25
C ARG A 22 -4.09 -3.33 -6.07
N VAL A 23 -4.20 -4.61 -5.73
CA VAL A 23 -3.38 -5.23 -4.69
C VAL A 23 -1.91 -5.27 -5.10
N SER A 24 -1.62 -5.62 -6.36
CA SER A 24 -0.25 -5.62 -6.90
C SER A 24 0.42 -4.25 -6.82
N PHE A 25 -0.34 -3.20 -7.04
CA PHE A 25 0.15 -1.83 -6.93
C PHE A 25 0.53 -1.45 -5.48
N LEU A 26 -0.24 -1.89 -4.50
CA LEU A 26 0.04 -1.63 -3.09
C LEU A 26 1.31 -2.30 -2.59
N PHE A 27 1.61 -3.47 -3.10
CA PHE A 27 2.68 -4.32 -2.61
C PHE A 27 3.79 -4.51 -3.64
N GLN A 28 4.25 -3.43 -4.25
CA GLN A 28 5.39 -3.49 -5.17
C GLN A 28 6.66 -3.97 -4.45
N PRO A 29 7.50 -4.79 -5.11
CA PRO A 29 8.69 -5.40 -4.49
C PRO A 29 9.65 -4.40 -3.84
N ASP A 30 9.72 -3.21 -4.37
CA ASP A 30 10.62 -2.14 -3.89
C ASP A 30 10.14 -1.48 -2.62
N THR A 31 8.91 -1.77 -2.17
CA THR A 31 8.29 -0.98 -1.12
C THR A 31 7.92 -1.77 0.13
N LEU A 32 7.28 -2.93 0.04
CA LEU A 32 6.62 -3.45 1.23
C LEU A 32 6.76 -4.94 1.49
N LEU A 33 6.45 -5.80 0.53
CA LEU A 33 6.33 -7.24 0.74
C LEU A 33 7.07 -8.03 -0.33
N SER A 34 7.54 -9.23 0.01
CA SER A 34 8.08 -10.14 -0.99
C SER A 34 6.97 -10.63 -1.94
N VAL A 35 7.31 -10.88 -3.19
CA VAL A 35 6.37 -11.35 -4.22
C VAL A 35 5.67 -12.64 -3.79
N GLN A 36 6.40 -13.57 -3.17
CA GLN A 36 5.85 -14.84 -2.73
C GLN A 36 4.81 -14.68 -1.61
N TYR A 37 5.08 -13.83 -0.65
CA TYR A 37 4.15 -13.50 0.43
C TYR A 37 2.87 -12.88 -0.12
N PHE A 38 3.02 -11.96 -1.06
CA PHE A 38 1.93 -11.31 -1.76
C PHE A 38 1.05 -12.30 -2.55
N ASP A 39 1.65 -13.21 -3.30
CA ASP A 39 0.90 -14.21 -4.09
C ASP A 39 0.05 -15.12 -3.21
N ASN A 40 0.57 -15.57 -2.08
CA ASN A 40 -0.18 -16.37 -1.12
C ASN A 40 -1.38 -15.62 -0.54
N PHE A 41 -1.18 -14.37 -0.19
CA PHE A 41 -2.22 -13.48 0.30
C PHE A 41 -3.32 -13.27 -0.74
N ARG A 42 -2.94 -12.92 -1.96
CA ARG A 42 -3.86 -12.65 -3.07
C ARG A 42 -4.80 -13.81 -3.35
N ARG A 43 -4.30 -15.05 -3.39
CA ARG A 43 -5.10 -16.24 -3.62
C ARG A 43 -6.17 -16.43 -2.56
N LYS A 44 -5.88 -16.15 -1.31
CA LYS A 44 -6.83 -16.29 -0.20
C LYS A 44 -7.88 -15.16 -0.19
N ALA A 45 -7.45 -13.93 -0.43
CA ALA A 45 -8.32 -12.75 -0.38
C ALA A 45 -9.40 -12.73 -1.47
N LEU A 46 -9.11 -13.26 -2.66
CA LEU A 46 -10.04 -13.25 -3.79
C LEU A 46 -11.16 -14.27 -3.68
N LEU A 47 -11.07 -15.24 -2.76
CA LEU A 47 -12.03 -16.33 -2.64
C LEU A 47 -13.23 -15.99 -1.73
N GLU A 48 -13.13 -15.01 -0.86
CA GLU A 48 -14.14 -14.69 0.14
C GLU A 48 -14.57 -13.23 0.07
N PRO A 49 -15.89 -12.93 -0.09
CA PRO A 49 -16.39 -11.56 -0.19
C PRO A 49 -16.07 -10.68 1.02
N GLU A 50 -16.09 -11.23 2.22
CA GLU A 50 -15.75 -10.51 3.46
C GLU A 50 -14.30 -10.04 3.45
N LYS A 51 -13.40 -10.85 2.92
CA LYS A 51 -12.00 -10.51 2.78
C LYS A 51 -11.75 -9.43 1.72
N GLN A 52 -12.59 -9.38 0.69
CA GLN A 52 -12.52 -8.30 -0.30
C GLN A 52 -12.84 -6.94 0.35
N LEU A 53 -13.81 -6.89 1.26
CA LEU A 53 -14.12 -5.67 2.01
C LEU A 53 -12.94 -5.25 2.90
N LEU A 54 -12.37 -6.19 3.64
CA LEU A 54 -11.21 -5.91 4.50
C LEU A 54 -9.99 -5.50 3.67
N LEU A 55 -9.81 -6.08 2.50
CA LEU A 55 -8.77 -5.68 1.57
C LEU A 55 -8.97 -4.23 1.10
N ALA A 56 -10.20 -3.84 0.79
CA ALA A 56 -10.51 -2.47 0.42
C ALA A 56 -10.22 -1.47 1.55
N VAL A 57 -10.50 -1.83 2.78
CA VAL A 57 -10.17 -1.03 3.98
C VAL A 57 -8.66 -0.88 4.11
N LEU A 58 -7.91 -1.97 3.98
CA LEU A 58 -6.45 -1.94 4.05
C LEU A 58 -5.85 -1.08 2.93
N GLU A 59 -6.35 -1.26 1.72
CA GLU A 59 -5.94 -0.48 0.55
C GLU A 59 -6.17 1.02 0.76
N ASP A 60 -7.36 1.39 1.22
CA ASP A 60 -7.71 2.79 1.47
C ASP A 60 -6.81 3.43 2.53
N GLY A 61 -6.59 2.74 3.63
CA GLY A 61 -5.72 3.21 4.71
C GLY A 61 -4.26 3.39 4.24
N ILE A 62 -3.71 2.43 3.52
CA ILE A 62 -2.35 2.51 2.99
C ILE A 62 -2.22 3.62 1.94
N ASN A 63 -3.18 3.74 1.03
CA ASN A 63 -3.17 4.80 0.03
C ASN A 63 -3.29 6.18 0.68
N THR A 64 -4.17 6.35 1.65
CA THR A 64 -4.31 7.60 2.40
C THR A 64 -2.98 7.99 3.06
N PHE A 65 -2.30 7.05 3.67
CA PHE A 65 -0.98 7.26 4.26
C PHE A 65 0.07 7.67 3.21
N ARG A 66 0.15 6.93 2.11
CA ARG A 66 1.15 7.18 1.06
C ARG A 66 0.92 8.50 0.32
N ASP A 67 -0.31 8.77 -0.05
CA ASP A 67 -0.65 9.94 -0.86
C ASP A 67 -0.51 11.25 -0.10
N ASN A 68 -0.62 11.22 1.22
CA ASN A 68 -0.60 12.41 2.05
C ASN A 68 0.68 12.59 2.89
N VAL A 69 1.68 11.75 2.72
CA VAL A 69 2.95 11.83 3.47
C VAL A 69 3.68 13.17 3.29
N MET A 70 3.54 13.79 2.11
CA MET A 70 4.13 15.09 1.78
C MET A 70 3.10 16.23 1.74
N ALA A 71 1.94 16.02 2.34
CA ALA A 71 0.84 16.97 2.27
C ALA A 71 1.19 18.32 2.90
N GLN A 72 0.81 19.39 2.21
CA GLN A 72 1.00 20.76 2.66
C GLN A 72 -0.26 21.34 3.33
N GLY A 73 -1.45 20.93 2.88
CA GLY A 73 -2.72 21.44 3.39
C GLY A 73 -3.14 20.76 4.69
N GLU A 74 -3.84 21.49 5.56
CA GLU A 74 -4.29 21.01 6.87
C GLU A 74 -5.21 19.78 6.77
N LYS A 75 -6.09 19.74 5.77
CA LYS A 75 -6.97 18.61 5.54
C LYS A 75 -6.18 17.33 5.27
N ASN A 76 -5.22 17.40 4.37
CA ASN A 76 -4.42 16.25 3.96
C ASN A 76 -3.43 15.83 5.05
N LYS A 77 -2.90 16.78 5.80
CA LYS A 77 -2.08 16.48 6.98
C LYS A 77 -2.87 15.73 8.05
N ARG A 78 -4.14 16.08 8.22
CA ARG A 78 -5.04 15.35 9.14
C ARG A 78 -5.30 13.93 8.65
N LEU A 79 -5.61 13.76 7.36
CA LEU A 79 -5.79 12.45 6.76
C LEU A 79 -4.55 11.57 6.93
N PHE A 80 -3.38 12.14 6.75
CA PHE A 80 -2.12 11.43 6.98
C PHE A 80 -1.98 10.97 8.44
N ARG A 81 -2.24 11.85 9.41
CA ARG A 81 -2.16 11.50 10.83
C ARG A 81 -3.15 10.41 11.21
N GLU A 82 -4.39 10.51 10.74
CA GLU A 82 -5.42 9.50 11.00
C GLU A 82 -5.01 8.14 10.43
N ALA A 83 -4.46 8.11 9.22
CA ALA A 83 -3.95 6.87 8.61
C ALA A 83 -2.74 6.32 9.37
N GLU A 84 -1.80 7.18 9.77
CA GLU A 84 -0.63 6.78 10.55
C GLU A 84 -1.02 6.23 11.93
N GLU A 85 -1.93 6.88 12.62
CA GLU A 85 -2.47 6.42 13.89
C GLU A 85 -3.12 5.03 13.73
N TRP A 86 -3.94 4.86 12.70
CA TRP A 86 -4.58 3.58 12.42
C TRP A 86 -3.55 2.46 12.14
N ILE A 87 -2.50 2.74 11.37
CA ILE A 87 -1.43 1.78 11.07
C ILE A 87 -0.59 1.43 12.31
N THR A 88 -0.34 2.40 13.17
CA THR A 88 0.53 2.23 14.35
C THR A 88 -0.22 1.80 15.61
N GLU A 89 -1.54 1.82 15.61
CA GLU A 89 -2.36 1.36 16.73
C GLU A 89 -2.08 -0.11 17.04
N ILE A 90 -1.76 -0.38 18.29
CA ILE A 90 -1.53 -1.72 18.82
C ILE A 90 -2.72 -2.07 19.72
N ASP A 91 -3.15 -3.32 19.69
CA ASP A 91 -4.27 -3.83 20.49
C ASP A 91 -5.65 -3.17 20.21
N GLY A 92 -5.87 -2.78 18.97
CA GLY A 92 -7.20 -2.34 18.53
C GLY A 92 -8.21 -3.50 18.55
N ASP A 93 -9.20 -3.41 19.43
CA ASP A 93 -10.19 -4.49 19.65
C ASP A 93 -11.32 -4.53 18.60
N TRP A 94 -11.33 -3.64 17.64
CA TRP A 94 -12.44 -3.57 16.70
C TRP A 94 -12.08 -4.18 15.33
N ILE A 95 -13.12 -4.65 14.66
CA ILE A 95 -13.04 -5.45 13.43
C ILE A 95 -12.24 -4.77 12.31
N PHE A 96 -12.23 -3.46 12.22
CA PHE A 96 -11.50 -2.70 11.21
C PHE A 96 -10.19 -2.08 11.73
N SER A 97 -9.68 -2.52 12.88
CA SER A 97 -8.33 -2.14 13.29
C SER A 97 -7.30 -2.70 12.33
N PHE A 98 -6.19 -2.04 12.17
CA PHE A 98 -5.12 -2.47 11.26
C PHE A 98 -4.67 -3.91 11.53
N GLU A 99 -4.48 -4.27 12.78
CA GLU A 99 -4.06 -5.62 13.17
C GLU A 99 -5.12 -6.66 12.82
N THR A 100 -6.38 -6.42 13.20
CA THR A 100 -7.47 -7.37 12.93
C THR A 100 -7.69 -7.55 11.43
N VAL A 101 -7.64 -6.47 10.66
CA VAL A 101 -7.74 -6.53 9.19
C VAL A 101 -6.61 -7.37 8.61
N CYS A 102 -5.37 -7.11 9.00
CA CYS A 102 -4.21 -7.89 8.53
C CYS A 102 -4.30 -9.35 8.92
N GLU A 103 -4.61 -9.66 10.18
CA GLU A 103 -4.74 -11.03 10.67
C GLU A 103 -5.84 -11.80 9.93
N THR A 104 -7.00 -11.20 9.75
CA THR A 104 -8.11 -11.83 9.02
C THR A 104 -7.74 -12.10 7.57
N LEU A 105 -6.96 -11.22 6.95
CA LEU A 105 -6.45 -11.41 5.59
C LEU A 105 -5.26 -12.38 5.51
N GLY A 106 -4.72 -12.83 6.64
CA GLY A 106 -3.54 -13.68 6.67
C GLY A 106 -2.22 -12.95 6.42
N ILE A 107 -2.19 -11.65 6.71
CA ILE A 107 -1.01 -10.79 6.56
C ILE A 107 -0.39 -10.56 7.93
N ASN A 108 0.94 -10.58 8.00
CA ASN A 108 1.65 -10.16 9.20
C ASN A 108 1.59 -8.63 9.34
N ALA A 109 0.78 -8.15 10.29
CA ALA A 109 0.57 -6.71 10.52
C ALA A 109 1.87 -5.97 10.85
N GLU A 110 2.72 -6.57 11.66
CA GLU A 110 4.00 -5.96 12.05
C GLU A 110 4.97 -5.83 10.86
N TYR A 111 4.97 -6.80 9.97
CA TYR A 111 5.78 -6.74 8.76
C TYR A 111 5.34 -5.58 7.85
N VAL A 112 4.04 -5.42 7.63
CA VAL A 112 3.48 -4.32 6.82
C VAL A 112 3.74 -2.97 7.50
N ARG A 113 3.50 -2.88 8.80
CA ARG A 113 3.75 -1.66 9.60
C ARG A 113 5.19 -1.18 9.47
N ARG A 114 6.14 -2.07 9.68
CA ARG A 114 7.57 -1.75 9.54
C ARG A 114 7.94 -1.32 8.13
N GLY A 115 7.37 -1.98 7.13
CA GLY A 115 7.57 -1.61 5.73
C GLY A 115 7.07 -0.19 5.42
N LEU A 116 5.87 0.14 5.89
CA LEU A 116 5.26 1.47 5.70
C LEU A 116 6.05 2.58 6.42
N LEU A 117 6.46 2.35 7.65
CA LEU A 117 7.23 3.33 8.42
C LEU A 117 8.62 3.55 7.80
N ARG A 118 9.29 2.50 7.37
CA ARG A 118 10.57 2.60 6.65
C ARG A 118 10.42 3.35 5.33
N TRP A 119 9.36 3.07 4.59
CA TRP A 119 9.05 3.80 3.36
C TRP A 119 8.82 5.29 3.63
N LYS A 120 8.09 5.64 4.69
CA LYS A 120 7.89 7.03 5.14
C LYS A 120 9.22 7.73 5.41
N GLU A 121 10.08 7.12 6.19
CA GLU A 121 11.40 7.68 6.52
C GLU A 121 12.21 7.98 5.26
N LYS A 122 12.26 7.01 4.35
CA LYS A 122 12.96 7.15 3.06
C LYS A 122 12.40 8.31 2.23
N LYS A 123 11.08 8.45 2.17
CA LYS A 123 10.42 9.56 1.44
C LYS A 123 10.74 10.92 2.06
N LEU A 124 10.75 11.03 3.37
CA LEU A 124 11.09 12.26 4.07
C LEU A 124 12.55 12.65 3.85
N GLU A 125 13.46 11.69 3.85
CA GLU A 125 14.88 11.91 3.55
C GLU A 125 15.10 12.39 2.12
N GLU A 126 14.48 11.75 1.14
CA GLU A 126 14.55 12.14 -0.26
C GLU A 126 14.05 13.58 -0.46
N HIS A 127 12.93 13.92 0.16
CA HIS A 127 12.37 15.27 0.10
C HIS A 127 13.30 16.32 0.73
N SER A 128 13.91 16.01 1.85
CA SER A 128 14.88 16.88 2.52
C SER A 128 16.11 17.11 1.66
N ARG A 129 16.62 16.10 0.97
CA ARG A 129 17.75 16.21 0.02
C ARG A 129 17.40 17.14 -1.15
N VAL A 130 16.22 16.96 -1.76
CA VAL A 130 15.78 17.80 -2.87
C VAL A 130 15.69 19.28 -2.45
N LYS A 131 15.07 19.56 -1.30
CA LYS A 131 14.98 20.91 -0.75
C LYS A 131 16.35 21.53 -0.46
N PHE A 132 17.29 20.75 0.03
CA PHE A 132 18.65 21.19 0.29
C PHE A 132 19.36 21.60 -1.01
N TRP A 133 19.25 20.81 -2.05
CA TRP A 133 19.86 21.09 -3.35
C TRP A 133 19.22 22.30 -4.04
N GLU A 134 17.90 22.45 -3.95
CA GLU A 134 17.19 23.61 -4.48
C GLU A 134 17.64 24.91 -3.81
N ARG A 135 17.75 24.92 -2.48
CA ARG A 135 18.27 26.06 -1.73
C ARG A 135 19.71 26.41 -2.12
N LYS A 136 20.53 25.39 -2.34
CA LYS A 136 21.93 25.57 -2.76
C LYS A 136 22.03 26.16 -4.16
N LYS A 137 21.16 25.77 -5.08
CA LYS A 137 21.06 26.37 -6.43
C LYS A 137 20.65 27.85 -6.39
N LEU A 138 19.73 28.19 -5.51
CA LEU A 138 19.25 29.59 -5.37
C LEU A 138 20.25 30.49 -4.67
N ALA A 139 21.11 29.97 -3.82
CA ALA A 139 22.16 30.71 -3.10
C ALA A 139 23.47 30.85 -3.89
N GLY A 140 23.62 30.10 -4.92
CA GLY A 140 24.81 30.12 -5.80
C GLY A 140 24.56 30.79 -7.10
#